data_e690cdce7d2f72eb866b875366fa4a94
#
_entry.id   e690cdce7d2f72eb866b875366fa4a94
#
_cell.length_a   1.000
_cell.length_b   1.000
_cell.length_c   1.000
_cell.angle_alpha   90.00
_cell.angle_beta   90.00
_cell.angle_gamma   90.00
#
_symmetry.space_group_name_H-M   'P 1'
#
loop_
_entity.id
_entity.type
_entity.pdbx_description
1 polymer ?
#
loop_
_entity_poly.entity_id
_entity_poly.type
_entity_poly.pdbx_seq_one_letter_code
_entity_poly.pdbx_strand_id
1 'polypeptide(L)'
;MTDLPERIFIVEDEVVVAFEMTDTLEDLGFEVVGPSVHLEDAKEKAREGNIDVAFLDVNLGRGQTSRPVADILKERGIPFVYITAYDREQVSFVTEDDVVVKKPISGGKLLSALRLMWQDVKANRV
;
A
#
# COMPACT_ATOMS: atom_id res chain seq x y z
N MET A 1 12.53 19.78 5.35
CA MET A 1 11.30 18.96 5.44
C MET A 1 11.11 18.19 4.16
N THR A 2 10.85 16.91 4.29
CA THR A 2 10.61 16.07 3.12
C THR A 2 9.14 16.15 2.72
N ASP A 3 8.88 16.20 1.42
CA ASP A 3 7.52 16.17 0.87
C ASP A 3 7.04 14.74 0.64
N LEU A 4 7.55 13.80 1.43
CA LEU A 4 7.24 12.37 1.31
C LEU A 4 6.79 11.82 2.66
N PRO A 5 5.99 10.75 2.65
CA PRO A 5 5.63 10.06 3.89
C PRO A 5 6.87 9.42 4.52
N GLU A 6 6.76 9.06 5.79
CA GLU A 6 7.88 8.42 6.50
C GLU A 6 7.68 6.94 6.71
N ARG A 7 6.46 6.53 7.03
CA ARG A 7 6.14 5.15 7.44
C ARG A 7 5.22 4.49 6.44
N ILE A 8 5.72 3.46 5.79
CA ILE A 8 5.01 2.77 4.71
C ILE A 8 4.63 1.36 5.17
N PHE A 9 3.34 1.07 5.14
CA PHE A 9 2.82 -0.27 5.45
C PHE A 9 2.74 -1.10 4.17
N ILE A 10 3.21 -2.34 4.22
CA ILE A 10 3.19 -3.25 3.07
C ILE A 10 2.33 -4.47 3.41
N VAL A 11 1.38 -4.79 2.52
CA VAL A 11 0.59 -6.02 2.56
C VAL A 11 0.81 -6.77 1.25
N GLU A 12 1.48 -7.90 1.31
CA GLU A 12 1.83 -8.71 0.16
C GLU A 12 1.98 -10.18 0.59
N ASP A 13 1.23 -11.09 -0.02
CA ASP A 13 1.24 -12.50 0.38
C ASP A 13 2.46 -13.29 -0.13
N GLU A 14 3.08 -12.83 -1.20
CA GLU A 14 4.31 -13.44 -1.70
C GLU A 14 5.51 -12.93 -0.90
N VAL A 15 6.08 -13.81 -0.06
CA VAL A 15 7.15 -13.44 0.88
C VAL A 15 8.34 -12.79 0.17
N VAL A 16 8.76 -13.35 -0.96
CA VAL A 16 9.91 -12.81 -1.71
C VAL A 16 9.61 -11.38 -2.19
N VAL A 17 8.43 -11.17 -2.76
CA VAL A 17 8.03 -9.83 -3.25
C VAL A 17 7.91 -8.84 -2.08
N ALA A 18 7.33 -9.29 -0.96
CA ALA A 18 7.20 -8.46 0.23
C ALA A 18 8.56 -7.96 0.73
N PHE A 19 9.55 -8.84 0.79
CA PHE A 19 10.89 -8.45 1.21
C PHE A 19 11.63 -7.60 0.18
N GLU A 20 11.43 -7.86 -1.10
CA GLU A 20 12.00 -7.00 -2.15
C GLU A 20 11.45 -5.57 -2.06
N MET A 21 10.15 -5.42 -1.84
CA MET A 21 9.53 -4.11 -1.64
C MET A 21 10.08 -3.42 -0.40
N THR A 22 10.21 -4.18 0.69
CA THR A 22 10.77 -3.66 1.95
C THR A 22 12.18 -3.12 1.73
N ASP A 23 13.04 -3.92 1.12
CA ASP A 23 14.43 -3.53 0.87
C ASP A 23 14.49 -2.28 -0.02
N THR A 24 13.68 -2.24 -1.06
CA THR A 24 13.63 -1.10 -1.99
C THR A 24 13.22 0.18 -1.26
N LEU A 25 12.18 0.11 -0.44
CA LEU A 25 11.69 1.29 0.28
C LEU A 25 12.67 1.74 1.36
N GLU A 26 13.28 0.80 2.07
CA GLU A 26 14.29 1.14 3.07
C GLU A 26 15.53 1.77 2.43
N ASP A 27 15.96 1.28 1.27
CA ASP A 27 17.06 1.88 0.53
C ASP A 27 16.73 3.31 0.08
N LEU A 28 15.46 3.60 -0.16
CA LEU A 28 14.99 4.95 -0.52
C LEU A 28 14.81 5.85 0.70
N GLY A 29 15.04 5.34 1.91
CA GLY A 29 14.97 6.13 3.13
C GLY A 29 13.66 6.07 3.90
N PHE A 30 12.73 5.19 3.51
CA PHE A 30 11.46 5.04 4.22
C PHE A 30 11.57 4.02 5.34
N GLU A 31 10.74 4.17 6.36
CA GLU A 31 10.54 3.16 7.40
C GLU A 31 9.39 2.26 6.98
N VAL A 32 9.60 0.95 7.03
CA VAL A 32 8.58 -0.02 6.63
C VAL A 32 7.89 -0.61 7.85
N VAL A 33 6.55 -0.59 7.83
CA VAL A 33 5.70 -1.27 8.80
C VAL A 33 5.27 -2.60 8.18
N GLY A 34 5.49 -3.70 8.85
CA GLY A 34 5.31 -5.03 8.29
C GLY A 34 6.60 -5.54 7.68
N PRO A 35 6.58 -6.22 6.55
CA PRO A 35 5.40 -6.50 5.73
C PRO A 35 4.46 -7.52 6.36
N SER A 36 3.17 -7.40 6.08
CA SER A 36 2.18 -8.40 6.46
C SER A 36 1.92 -9.32 5.27
N VAL A 37 2.06 -10.62 5.50
CA VAL A 37 1.85 -11.62 4.44
C VAL A 37 0.54 -12.38 4.61
N HIS A 38 -0.15 -12.18 5.74
CA HIS A 38 -1.45 -12.79 6.04
C HIS A 38 -2.49 -11.73 6.35
N LEU A 39 -3.73 -12.00 5.95
CA LEU A 39 -4.82 -11.04 6.09
C LEU A 39 -5.06 -10.62 7.55
N GLU A 40 -5.07 -11.55 8.49
CA GLU A 40 -5.35 -11.22 9.89
C GLU A 40 -4.27 -10.33 10.51
N ASP A 41 -3.00 -10.62 10.24
CA ASP A 41 -1.91 -9.76 10.68
C ASP A 41 -1.99 -8.37 10.03
N ALA A 42 -2.34 -8.32 8.75
CA ALA A 42 -2.50 -7.07 8.03
C ALA A 42 -3.62 -6.22 8.62
N LYS A 43 -4.74 -6.84 8.97
CA LYS A 43 -5.87 -6.12 9.59
C LYS A 43 -5.47 -5.54 10.95
N GLU A 44 -4.76 -6.31 11.76
CA GLU A 44 -4.30 -5.83 13.07
C GLU A 44 -3.36 -4.64 12.94
N LYS A 45 -2.38 -4.72 12.04
CA LYS A 45 -1.46 -3.61 11.80
C LYS A 45 -2.18 -2.40 11.21
N ALA A 46 -3.16 -2.61 10.35
CA ALA A 46 -3.96 -1.53 9.79
C ALA A 46 -4.74 -0.77 10.89
N ARG A 47 -5.23 -1.48 11.90
CA ARG A 47 -5.97 -0.88 13.01
C ARG A 47 -5.07 -0.10 13.97
N GLU A 48 -3.90 -0.63 14.27
CA GLU A 48 -3.07 -0.17 15.40
C GLU A 48 -1.77 0.49 14.99
N GLY A 49 -1.28 0.23 13.78
CA GLY A 49 0.02 0.71 13.33
C GLY A 49 0.08 2.20 13.13
N ASN A 50 1.28 2.75 13.30
CA ASN A 50 1.58 4.13 12.92
C ASN A 50 1.98 4.12 11.45
N ILE A 51 1.04 4.47 10.57
CA ILE A 51 1.17 4.33 9.12
C ILE A 51 0.86 5.66 8.44
N ASP A 52 1.73 6.10 7.53
CA ASP A 52 1.47 7.28 6.71
C ASP A 52 0.80 6.90 5.39
N VAL A 53 1.28 5.84 4.74
CA VAL A 53 0.75 5.34 3.46
C VAL A 53 0.89 3.83 3.45
N ALA A 54 0.03 3.13 2.74
CA ALA A 54 0.12 1.68 2.60
C ALA A 54 0.16 1.26 1.12
N PHE A 55 0.87 0.17 0.86
CA PHE A 55 0.79 -0.57 -0.40
C PHE A 55 0.08 -1.89 -0.13
N LEU A 56 -1.00 -2.14 -0.87
CA LEU A 56 -1.83 -3.32 -0.69
C LEU A 56 -1.86 -4.16 -1.96
N ASP A 57 -1.33 -5.39 -1.90
CA ASP A 57 -1.58 -6.35 -2.97
C ASP A 57 -3.07 -6.66 -2.95
N VAL A 58 -3.71 -6.63 -4.10
CA VAL A 58 -5.16 -6.87 -4.21
C VAL A 58 -5.50 -8.29 -3.79
N ASN A 59 -4.78 -9.27 -4.30
CA ASN A 59 -5.03 -10.69 -4.02
C ASN A 59 -4.04 -11.22 -2.99
N LEU A 60 -4.58 -11.80 -1.91
CA LEU A 60 -3.77 -12.35 -0.83
C LEU A 60 -3.77 -13.87 -0.80
N GLY A 61 -4.21 -14.52 -1.90
CA GLY A 61 -4.30 -15.96 -1.99
C GLY A 61 -5.51 -16.53 -1.26
N ARG A 62 -5.82 -17.80 -1.50
CA ARG A 62 -6.92 -18.53 -0.84
C ARG A 62 -8.27 -17.85 -0.94
N GLY A 63 -8.52 -17.14 -2.05
CA GLY A 63 -9.77 -16.41 -2.22
C GLY A 63 -9.89 -15.15 -1.40
N GLN A 64 -8.83 -14.75 -0.70
CA GLN A 64 -8.82 -13.54 0.11
C GLN A 64 -8.30 -12.34 -0.68
N THR A 65 -8.82 -11.16 -0.36
CA THR A 65 -8.35 -9.91 -0.93
C THR A 65 -7.97 -8.93 0.18
N SER A 66 -7.30 -7.85 -0.19
CA SER A 66 -6.93 -6.79 0.76
C SER A 66 -8.07 -5.82 1.06
N ARG A 67 -9.26 -6.03 0.50
CA ARG A 67 -10.39 -5.12 0.73
C ARG A 67 -10.68 -4.85 2.21
N PRO A 68 -10.70 -5.86 3.11
CA PRO A 68 -10.91 -5.58 4.53
C PRO A 68 -9.84 -4.65 5.12
N VAL A 69 -8.59 -4.78 4.67
CA VAL A 69 -7.51 -3.89 5.11
C VAL A 69 -7.76 -2.48 4.57
N ALA A 70 -8.13 -2.36 3.31
CA ALA A 70 -8.45 -1.07 2.69
C ALA A 70 -9.57 -0.36 3.45
N ASP A 71 -10.61 -1.08 3.83
CA ASP A 71 -11.73 -0.52 4.59
C ASP A 71 -11.27 0.06 5.94
N ILE A 72 -10.39 -0.66 6.64
CA ILE A 72 -9.83 -0.18 7.92
C ILE A 72 -9.01 1.09 7.70
N LEU A 73 -8.17 1.11 6.67
CA LEU A 73 -7.33 2.27 6.38
C LEU A 73 -8.19 3.49 5.99
N LYS A 74 -9.26 3.28 5.23
CA LYS A 74 -10.20 4.35 4.88
C LYS A 74 -10.84 4.95 6.13
N GLU A 75 -11.27 4.13 7.07
CA GLU A 75 -11.84 4.61 8.33
C GLU A 75 -10.85 5.46 9.12
N ARG A 76 -9.57 5.12 9.06
CA ARG A 76 -8.52 5.87 9.75
C ARG A 76 -8.01 7.07 8.96
N GLY A 77 -8.46 7.27 7.73
CA GLY A 77 -7.98 8.35 6.89
C GLY A 77 -6.55 8.13 6.38
N ILE A 78 -6.10 6.88 6.31
CA ILE A 78 -4.75 6.54 5.84
C ILE A 78 -4.82 6.26 4.34
N PRO A 79 -4.08 7.00 3.51
CA PRO A 79 -4.06 6.76 2.07
C PRO A 79 -3.32 5.47 1.73
N PHE A 80 -3.73 4.81 0.65
CA PHE A 80 -3.09 3.57 0.21
C PHE A 80 -3.11 3.45 -1.30
N VAL A 81 -2.25 2.59 -1.80
CA VAL A 81 -2.10 2.27 -3.23
C VAL A 81 -2.31 0.77 -3.38
N TYR A 82 -3.17 0.38 -4.32
CA TYR A 82 -3.32 -1.03 -4.68
C TYR A 82 -2.21 -1.45 -5.63
N ILE A 83 -1.72 -2.66 -5.43
CA ILE A 83 -0.74 -3.29 -6.31
C ILE A 83 -1.40 -4.56 -6.86
N THR A 84 -1.33 -4.76 -8.18
CA THR A 84 -1.99 -5.91 -8.78
C THR A 84 -1.33 -6.29 -10.12
N ALA A 85 -1.43 -7.58 -10.47
CA ALA A 85 -1.05 -8.07 -11.79
C ALA A 85 -2.16 -7.85 -12.82
N TYR A 86 -3.36 -7.47 -12.36
CA TYR A 86 -4.54 -7.32 -13.21
C TYR A 86 -4.79 -5.86 -13.56
N ASP A 87 -5.58 -5.64 -14.61
CA ASP A 87 -6.03 -4.30 -14.96
C ASP A 87 -7.10 -3.84 -13.97
N ARG A 88 -7.24 -2.53 -13.81
CA ARG A 88 -8.18 -1.92 -12.86
C ARG A 88 -9.61 -2.47 -13.04
N GLU A 89 -10.05 -2.64 -14.28
CA GLU A 89 -11.40 -3.11 -14.60
C GLU A 89 -11.66 -4.54 -14.14
N GLN A 90 -10.60 -5.30 -13.89
CA GLN A 90 -10.71 -6.69 -13.45
C GLN A 90 -10.87 -6.83 -11.94
N VAL A 91 -10.75 -5.74 -11.20
CA VAL A 91 -10.86 -5.74 -9.74
C VAL A 91 -12.13 -5.00 -9.33
N SER A 92 -13.14 -5.76 -8.89
CA SER A 92 -14.49 -5.25 -8.68
C SER A 92 -14.61 -4.15 -7.61
N PHE A 93 -13.73 -4.13 -6.62
CA PHE A 93 -13.83 -3.16 -5.52
C PHE A 93 -12.91 -1.95 -5.67
N VAL A 94 -12.15 -1.88 -6.76
CA VAL A 94 -11.30 -0.72 -7.06
C VAL A 94 -12.14 0.32 -7.81
N THR A 95 -12.08 1.57 -7.33
CA THR A 95 -12.82 2.68 -7.92
C THR A 95 -11.89 3.59 -8.72
N GLU A 96 -12.47 4.54 -9.44
CA GLU A 96 -11.70 5.52 -10.22
C GLU A 96 -10.81 6.41 -9.34
N ASP A 97 -11.18 6.58 -8.09
CA ASP A 97 -10.42 7.39 -7.14
C ASP A 97 -9.20 6.66 -6.56
N ASP A 98 -9.17 5.33 -6.68
CA ASP A 98 -8.07 4.54 -6.14
C ASP A 98 -6.84 4.60 -7.05
N VAL A 99 -5.67 4.69 -6.42
CA VAL A 99 -4.39 4.58 -7.13
C VAL A 99 -4.02 3.12 -7.24
N VAL A 100 -3.70 2.69 -8.46
CA VAL A 100 -3.34 1.29 -8.75
C VAL A 100 -2.00 1.27 -9.47
N VAL A 101 -1.09 0.44 -8.97
CA VAL A 101 0.20 0.19 -9.61
C VAL A 101 0.20 -1.25 -10.10
N LYS A 102 0.48 -1.43 -11.38
CA LYS A 102 0.50 -2.76 -11.99
C LYS A 102 1.86 -3.41 -11.81
N LYS A 103 1.86 -4.69 -11.44
CA LYS A 103 3.09 -5.49 -11.37
C LYS A 103 3.67 -5.68 -12.78
N PRO A 104 4.98 -5.82 -12.97
CA PRO A 104 6.01 -5.90 -11.94
C PRO A 104 6.33 -4.55 -11.31
N ILE A 105 6.77 -4.58 -10.05
CA ILE A 105 7.04 -3.39 -9.27
C ILE A 105 8.52 -3.02 -9.36
N SER A 106 8.79 -1.72 -9.46
CA SER A 106 10.16 -1.18 -9.41
C SER A 106 10.19 -0.05 -8.38
N GLY A 107 11.39 0.32 -7.94
CA GLY A 107 11.56 1.45 -7.04
C GLY A 107 11.00 2.74 -7.61
N GLY A 108 11.16 2.95 -8.93
CA GLY A 108 10.61 4.11 -9.61
C GLY A 108 9.09 4.16 -9.57
N LYS A 109 8.43 3.02 -9.79
CA LYS A 109 6.97 2.95 -9.72
C LYS A 109 6.45 3.21 -8.30
N LEU A 110 7.12 2.63 -7.30
CA LEU A 110 6.73 2.83 -5.89
C LEU A 110 6.89 4.29 -5.50
N LEU A 111 8.01 4.90 -5.85
CA LEU A 111 8.27 6.30 -5.51
C LEU A 111 7.29 7.24 -6.20
N SER A 112 6.98 7.00 -7.48
CA SER A 112 6.01 7.80 -8.23
C SER A 112 4.63 7.73 -7.59
N ALA A 113 4.21 6.52 -7.20
CA ALA A 113 2.91 6.32 -6.55
C ALA A 113 2.85 7.04 -5.19
N LEU A 114 3.93 6.97 -4.41
CA LEU A 114 4.01 7.68 -3.13
C LEU A 114 3.90 9.18 -3.31
N ARG A 115 4.59 9.74 -4.28
CA ARG A 115 4.54 11.18 -4.55
C ARG A 115 3.13 11.62 -4.94
N LEU A 116 2.50 10.87 -5.82
CA LEU A 116 1.15 11.18 -6.27
C LEU A 116 0.16 11.15 -5.10
N MET A 117 0.21 10.08 -4.32
CA MET A 117 -0.70 9.90 -3.18
C MET A 117 -0.46 10.96 -2.11
N TRP A 118 0.79 11.28 -1.80
CA TRP A 118 1.14 12.21 -0.74
C TRP A 118 0.77 13.66 -1.10
N GLN A 119 0.86 14.02 -2.37
CA GLN A 119 0.42 15.34 -2.83
C GLN A 119 -1.07 15.53 -2.60
N ASP A 120 -1.89 14.51 -2.90
CA ASP A 120 -3.32 14.57 -2.66
C ASP A 120 -3.64 14.72 -1.17
N VAL A 121 -2.93 13.99 -0.31
CA VAL A 121 -3.10 14.09 1.14
C VAL A 121 -2.77 15.50 1.62
N LYS A 122 -1.67 16.06 1.17
CA LYS A 122 -1.26 17.43 1.57
C LYS A 122 -2.25 18.48 1.09
N ALA A 123 -2.76 18.34 -0.14
CA ALA A 123 -3.74 19.26 -0.69
C ALA A 123 -5.04 19.27 0.14
N ASN A 124 -5.42 18.12 0.70
CA ASN A 124 -6.64 17.98 1.48
C ASN A 124 -6.49 18.39 2.95
N ARG A 125 -5.28 18.70 3.39
CA ARG A 125 -5.00 19.09 4.78
C ARG A 125 -5.03 20.60 5.03
N VAL A 126 -5.29 21.35 4.01
CA VAL A 126 -5.31 22.83 4.11
C VAL A 126 -6.59 23.33 4.75
#